data_6fe71c503593a7da43278ecb37c003d8
#
_entry.id   6fe71c503593a7da43278ecb37c003d8
#
_cell.length_a   1.000
_cell.length_b   1.000
_cell.length_c   1.000
_cell.angle_alpha   90.00
_cell.angle_beta   90.00
_cell.angle_gamma   90.00
#
_symmetry.space_group_name_H-M   'P 1'
#
loop_
_entity.id
_entity.type
_entity.pdbx_description
1 polymer ?
#
loop_
_entity_poly.entity_id
_entity_poly.type
_entity_poly.pdbx_seq_one_letter_code
_entity_poly.pdbx_strand_id
1 'polypeptide(L)'
;SYAVLDKDLTGQTIRMAAHVNGVSREHGRVSREMWRHMWPGLPTEQIPIRSITNGIHAPTWIAPELNQLYGKHLGPEWAEKCDDKAMWQRVMDIPDQELWTVRQTMKRKLMSFIRERARSGWMQGQLQASQVLTRGTLLDPEALTIGFARRFATYKRATLLFRDLERLKQLLHNQ
;
A
#
# COMPACT_ATOMS: atom_id res chain seq x y z
N SER A 1 27.15 -14.24 -1.11
CA SER A 1 27.00 -15.63 -1.57
C SER A 1 25.53 -16.03 -1.75
N TYR A 2 24.61 -15.74 -0.82
CA TYR A 2 23.18 -16.04 -0.98
C TYR A 2 22.51 -15.28 -2.14
N ALA A 3 22.92 -14.05 -2.42
CA ALA A 3 22.35 -13.24 -3.50
C ALA A 3 22.70 -13.76 -4.92
N VAL A 4 23.77 -14.51 -5.07
CA VAL A 4 24.19 -15.09 -6.36
C VAL A 4 23.39 -16.36 -6.65
N LEU A 5 23.14 -17.18 -5.63
CA LEU A 5 22.31 -18.39 -5.75
C LEU A 5 20.86 -18.06 -6.12
N ASP A 6 20.31 -16.99 -5.57
CA ASP A 6 18.93 -16.57 -5.83
C ASP A 6 18.74 -16.07 -7.28
N LYS A 7 19.74 -15.37 -7.84
CA LYS A 7 19.72 -14.94 -9.24
C LYS A 7 19.79 -16.12 -10.22
N ASP A 8 20.58 -17.12 -9.90
CA ASP A 8 20.72 -18.29 -10.76
C ASP A 8 19.44 -19.15 -10.75
N LEU A 9 18.83 -19.35 -9.60
CA LEU A 9 17.58 -20.09 -9.48
C LEU A 9 16.42 -19.39 -10.21
N THR A 10 16.32 -18.07 -10.12
CA THR A 10 15.30 -17.28 -10.84
C THR A 10 15.53 -17.36 -12.35
N GLY A 11 16.79 -17.26 -12.81
CA GLY A 11 17.14 -17.43 -14.22
C GLY A 11 16.77 -18.80 -14.76
N GLN A 12 17.05 -19.87 -14.02
CA GLN A 12 16.66 -21.23 -14.37
C GLN A 12 15.13 -21.36 -14.45
N THR A 13 14.40 -20.82 -13.49
CA THR A 13 12.93 -20.83 -13.50
C THR A 13 12.37 -20.12 -14.72
N ILE A 14 12.92 -18.95 -15.09
CA ILE A 14 12.52 -18.21 -16.28
C ILE A 14 12.73 -19.05 -17.56
N ARG A 15 13.85 -19.80 -17.66
CA ARG A 15 14.13 -20.66 -18.82
C ARG A 15 13.18 -21.85 -18.94
N MET A 16 12.73 -22.38 -17.82
CA MET A 16 11.84 -23.54 -17.77
C MET A 16 10.35 -23.17 -17.90
N ALA A 17 9.99 -21.91 -17.71
CA ALA A 17 8.61 -21.46 -17.75
C ALA A 17 8.13 -21.31 -19.21
N ALA A 18 6.94 -21.82 -19.51
CA ALA A 18 6.30 -21.62 -20.81
C ALA A 18 5.90 -20.14 -21.03
N HIS A 19 5.57 -19.43 -19.96
CA HIS A 19 5.20 -18.02 -19.99
C HIS A 19 5.79 -17.29 -18.79
N VAL A 20 6.32 -16.09 -19.04
CA VAL A 20 6.89 -15.22 -18.01
C VAL A 20 6.21 -13.85 -18.07
N ASN A 21 5.79 -13.34 -16.92
CA ASN A 21 5.19 -12.01 -16.85
C ASN A 21 5.61 -11.22 -15.60
N GLY A 22 5.75 -9.92 -15.76
CA GLY A 22 5.77 -8.97 -14.66
C GLY A 22 4.36 -8.65 -14.18
N VAL A 23 4.20 -8.24 -12.92
CA VAL A 23 2.91 -7.95 -12.27
C VAL A 23 2.41 -6.52 -12.51
N SER A 24 3.04 -5.76 -13.39
CA SER A 24 2.63 -4.47 -13.93
C SER A 24 3.42 -4.17 -15.22
N ARG A 25 2.99 -3.16 -15.99
CA ARG A 25 3.72 -2.72 -17.19
C ARG A 25 5.15 -2.34 -16.86
N GLU A 26 5.35 -1.55 -15.81
CA GLU A 26 6.68 -1.12 -15.38
C GLU A 26 7.52 -2.31 -14.88
N HIS A 27 6.95 -3.22 -14.11
CA HIS A 27 7.66 -4.43 -13.70
C HIS A 27 8.07 -5.28 -14.90
N GLY A 28 7.19 -5.42 -15.92
CA GLY A 28 7.54 -6.11 -17.16
C GLY A 28 8.70 -5.44 -17.90
N ARG A 29 8.72 -4.11 -18.00
CA ARG A 29 9.80 -3.31 -18.59
C ARG A 29 11.13 -3.56 -17.84
N VAL A 30 11.12 -3.36 -16.52
CA VAL A 30 12.32 -3.58 -15.68
C VAL A 30 12.80 -5.02 -15.73
N SER A 31 11.88 -5.99 -15.76
CA SER A 31 12.24 -7.41 -15.85
C SER A 31 12.91 -7.74 -17.19
N ARG A 32 12.44 -7.19 -18.31
CA ARG A 32 13.11 -7.36 -19.60
C ARG A 32 14.52 -6.79 -19.59
N GLU A 33 14.74 -5.62 -19.01
CA GLU A 33 16.07 -5.03 -18.88
C GLU A 33 16.99 -5.88 -17.98
N MET A 34 16.47 -6.32 -16.83
CA MET A 34 17.23 -7.12 -15.85
C MET A 34 17.69 -8.46 -16.42
N TRP A 35 16.83 -9.14 -17.17
CA TRP A 35 17.07 -10.47 -17.70
C TRP A 35 17.52 -10.48 -19.17
N ARG A 36 17.84 -9.31 -19.73
CA ARG A 36 18.27 -9.15 -21.14
C ARG A 36 19.39 -10.10 -21.53
N HIS A 37 20.31 -10.37 -20.62
CA HIS A 37 21.45 -11.25 -20.85
C HIS A 37 21.06 -12.71 -21.19
N MET A 38 19.83 -13.12 -20.89
CA MET A 38 19.33 -14.46 -21.22
C MET A 38 18.90 -14.60 -22.68
N TRP A 39 18.74 -13.51 -23.40
CA TRP A 39 18.35 -13.45 -24.81
C TRP A 39 19.32 -12.56 -25.60
N PRO A 40 20.58 -13.05 -25.79
CA PRO A 40 21.55 -12.28 -26.56
C PRO A 40 21.06 -12.09 -27.99
N GLY A 41 21.12 -10.85 -28.49
CA GLY A 41 20.69 -10.50 -29.85
C GLY A 41 19.25 -10.07 -30.01
N LEU A 42 18.40 -10.19 -28.97
CA LEU A 42 17.05 -9.62 -28.98
C LEU A 42 17.03 -8.20 -28.43
N PRO A 43 16.30 -7.27 -29.07
CA PRO A 43 15.94 -5.99 -28.49
C PRO A 43 15.14 -6.18 -27.18
N THR A 44 15.29 -5.27 -26.23
CA THR A 44 14.65 -5.38 -24.90
C THR A 44 13.12 -5.53 -25.00
N GLU A 45 12.50 -4.89 -25.97
CA GLU A 45 11.06 -4.90 -26.20
C GLU A 45 10.54 -6.26 -26.70
N GLN A 46 11.41 -7.03 -27.34
CA GLN A 46 11.08 -8.35 -27.91
C GLN A 46 11.36 -9.52 -26.95
N ILE A 47 12.00 -9.25 -25.81
CA ILE A 47 12.23 -10.27 -24.78
C ILE A 47 10.88 -10.83 -24.32
N PRO A 48 10.70 -12.18 -24.26
CA PRO A 48 9.40 -12.82 -24.02
C PRO A 48 8.93 -12.73 -22.56
N ILE A 49 9.09 -11.58 -21.95
CA ILE A 49 8.54 -11.25 -20.63
C ILE A 49 7.39 -10.26 -20.81
N ARG A 50 6.19 -10.73 -20.64
CA ARG A 50 4.96 -9.95 -20.75
C ARG A 50 4.65 -9.19 -19.44
N SER A 51 3.55 -8.49 -19.39
CA SER A 51 3.04 -7.90 -18.14
C SER A 51 1.56 -8.17 -17.99
N ILE A 52 1.18 -8.60 -16.80
CA ILE A 52 -0.21 -8.73 -16.38
C ILE A 52 -0.32 -7.92 -15.10
N THR A 53 -1.08 -6.82 -15.14
CA THR A 53 -1.26 -5.97 -13.96
C THR A 53 -2.06 -6.73 -12.92
N ASN A 54 -1.56 -6.77 -11.68
CA ASN A 54 -2.27 -7.38 -10.57
C ASN A 54 -3.66 -6.76 -10.40
N GLY A 55 -4.65 -7.61 -10.24
CA GLY A 55 -5.97 -7.19 -9.80
C GLY A 55 -6.00 -6.81 -8.32
N ILE A 56 -7.07 -6.15 -7.93
CA ILE A 56 -7.37 -5.81 -6.55
C ILE A 56 -8.80 -6.24 -6.23
N HIS A 57 -9.00 -6.91 -5.10
CA HIS A 57 -10.32 -7.23 -4.60
C HIS A 57 -10.74 -6.15 -3.61
N ALA A 58 -11.42 -5.12 -4.08
CA ALA A 58 -11.79 -3.95 -3.30
C ALA A 58 -12.49 -4.27 -1.97
N PRO A 59 -13.46 -5.22 -1.89
CA PRO A 59 -14.13 -5.54 -0.63
C PRO A 59 -13.20 -6.05 0.47
N THR A 60 -12.07 -6.69 0.12
CA THR A 60 -11.08 -7.13 1.12
C THR A 60 -10.34 -5.97 1.77
N TRP A 61 -10.17 -4.86 1.05
CA TRP A 61 -9.34 -3.74 1.49
C TRP A 61 -10.14 -2.54 2.00
N ILE A 62 -11.44 -2.52 1.76
CA ILE A 62 -12.35 -1.44 2.18
C ILE A 62 -12.93 -1.78 3.55
N ALA A 63 -12.81 -0.85 4.50
CA ALA A 63 -13.40 -1.01 5.81
C ALA A 63 -14.94 -1.04 5.74
N PRO A 64 -15.62 -1.78 6.64
CA PRO A 64 -17.09 -1.87 6.64
C PRO A 64 -17.81 -0.52 6.62
N GLU A 65 -17.27 0.48 7.32
CA GLU A 65 -17.83 1.82 7.37
C GLU A 65 -17.78 2.53 6.02
N LEU A 66 -16.68 2.40 5.29
CA LEU A 66 -16.58 2.92 3.93
C LEU A 66 -17.44 2.12 2.95
N ASN A 67 -17.54 0.80 3.14
CA ASN A 67 -18.42 -0.02 2.33
C ASN A 67 -19.89 0.44 2.43
N GLN A 68 -20.34 0.76 3.65
CA GLN A 68 -21.68 1.31 3.87
C GLN A 68 -21.86 2.67 3.20
N LEU A 69 -20.88 3.57 3.36
CA LEU A 69 -20.91 4.89 2.73
C LEU A 69 -20.97 4.79 1.20
N TYR A 70 -20.14 3.93 0.62
CA TYR A 70 -20.13 3.70 -0.83
C TYR A 70 -21.41 3.04 -1.31
N GLY A 71 -21.95 2.08 -0.57
CA GLY A 71 -23.26 1.50 -0.89
C GLY A 71 -24.38 2.53 -0.92
N LYS A 72 -24.36 3.51 -0.02
CA LYS A 72 -25.32 4.62 0.05
C LYS A 72 -25.21 5.58 -1.15
N HIS A 73 -24.00 5.98 -1.53
CA HIS A 73 -23.77 7.05 -2.50
C HIS A 73 -23.46 6.55 -3.92
N LEU A 74 -22.75 5.43 -4.05
CA LEU A 74 -22.39 4.85 -5.34
C LEU A 74 -23.39 3.77 -5.81
N GLY A 75 -24.18 3.25 -4.87
CA GLY A 75 -25.15 2.17 -5.11
C GLY A 75 -24.67 0.84 -4.52
N PRO A 76 -25.60 -0.10 -4.25
CA PRO A 76 -25.30 -1.36 -3.58
C PRO A 76 -24.31 -2.26 -4.36
N GLU A 77 -24.26 -2.11 -5.66
CA GLU A 77 -23.39 -2.90 -6.57
C GLU A 77 -22.01 -2.25 -6.81
N TRP A 78 -21.62 -1.23 -6.04
CA TRP A 78 -20.36 -0.50 -6.27
C TRP A 78 -19.14 -1.44 -6.31
N ALA A 79 -19.16 -2.49 -5.49
CA ALA A 79 -18.04 -3.43 -5.40
C ALA A 79 -17.85 -4.28 -6.68
N GLU A 80 -18.95 -4.53 -7.41
CA GLU A 80 -18.94 -5.26 -8.69
C GLU A 80 -18.53 -4.36 -9.86
N LYS A 81 -18.69 -3.04 -9.69
CA LYS A 81 -18.40 -2.00 -10.69
C LYS A 81 -17.09 -1.24 -10.40
N CYS A 82 -16.15 -1.86 -9.70
CA CYS A 82 -14.90 -1.20 -9.29
C CYS A 82 -14.02 -0.70 -10.45
N ASP A 83 -14.23 -1.17 -11.66
CA ASP A 83 -13.57 -0.73 -12.89
C ASP A 83 -14.28 0.42 -13.62
N ASP A 84 -15.51 0.77 -13.21
CA ASP A 84 -16.28 1.87 -13.79
C ASP A 84 -15.80 3.23 -13.27
N LYS A 85 -15.14 3.98 -14.14
CA LYS A 85 -14.65 5.33 -13.82
C LYS A 85 -15.78 6.33 -13.55
N ALA A 86 -16.92 6.21 -14.23
CA ALA A 86 -18.04 7.11 -14.05
C ALA A 86 -18.68 6.91 -12.67
N MET A 87 -18.76 5.66 -12.21
CA MET A 87 -19.21 5.37 -10.85
C MET A 87 -18.29 6.06 -9.81
N TRP A 88 -16.95 5.97 -9.98
CA TRP A 88 -16.01 6.58 -9.04
C TRP A 88 -16.05 8.11 -9.01
N GLN A 89 -16.48 8.77 -10.10
CA GLN A 89 -16.67 10.22 -10.08
C GLN A 89 -17.73 10.67 -9.08
N ARG A 90 -18.74 9.84 -8.81
CA ARG A 90 -19.78 10.10 -7.81
C ARG A 90 -19.27 10.17 -6.37
N VAL A 91 -18.02 9.73 -6.11
CA VAL A 91 -17.39 9.93 -4.81
C VAL A 91 -17.25 11.41 -4.44
N MET A 92 -17.14 12.28 -5.46
CA MET A 92 -17.07 13.73 -5.26
C MET A 92 -18.41 14.35 -4.81
N ASP A 93 -19.51 13.61 -4.94
CA ASP A 93 -20.85 14.05 -4.50
C ASP A 93 -21.14 13.63 -3.05
N ILE A 94 -20.26 12.86 -2.42
CA ILE A 94 -20.39 12.46 -1.02
C ILE A 94 -20.20 13.71 -0.14
N PRO A 95 -21.15 14.05 0.75
CA PRO A 95 -20.99 15.18 1.65
C PRO A 95 -19.72 15.04 2.51
N ASP A 96 -18.91 16.09 2.56
CA ASP A 96 -17.64 16.12 3.30
C ASP A 96 -17.82 15.67 4.75
N GLN A 97 -18.91 16.10 5.39
CA GLN A 97 -19.22 15.75 6.77
C GLN A 97 -19.44 14.24 6.97
N GLU A 98 -20.10 13.58 6.04
CA GLU A 98 -20.31 12.12 6.10
C GLU A 98 -18.99 11.38 5.93
N LEU A 99 -18.20 11.76 4.91
CA LEU A 99 -16.89 11.19 4.66
C LEU A 99 -15.96 11.38 5.86
N TRP A 100 -15.95 12.58 6.43
CA TRP A 100 -15.13 12.90 7.60
C TRP A 100 -15.52 12.08 8.83
N THR A 101 -16.82 11.94 9.10
CA THR A 101 -17.34 11.14 10.22
C THR A 101 -16.91 9.67 10.09
N VAL A 102 -17.00 9.10 8.90
CA VAL A 102 -16.55 7.74 8.64
C VAL A 102 -15.03 7.63 8.85
N ARG A 103 -14.26 8.57 8.32
CA ARG A 103 -12.80 8.61 8.48
C ARG A 103 -12.39 8.71 9.94
N GLN A 104 -13.02 9.55 10.73
CA GLN A 104 -12.76 9.66 12.17
C GLN A 104 -13.10 8.38 12.92
N THR A 105 -14.21 7.73 12.58
CA THR A 105 -14.60 6.45 13.19
C THR A 105 -13.54 5.38 12.93
N MET A 106 -13.09 5.25 11.70
CA MET A 106 -12.03 4.31 11.34
C MET A 106 -10.71 4.62 12.05
N LYS A 107 -10.37 5.90 12.17
CA LYS A 107 -9.16 6.36 12.84
C LYS A 107 -9.19 6.06 14.35
N ARG A 108 -10.31 6.30 15.02
CA ARG A 108 -10.50 5.92 16.42
C ARG A 108 -10.37 4.41 16.63
N LYS A 109 -10.92 3.59 15.73
CA LYS A 109 -10.75 2.13 15.75
C LYS A 109 -9.28 1.72 15.63
N LEU A 110 -8.55 2.31 14.68
CA LEU A 110 -7.12 2.06 14.51
C LEU A 110 -6.33 2.41 15.78
N MET A 111 -6.60 3.56 16.37
CA MET A 111 -5.90 4.00 17.58
C MET A 111 -6.23 3.13 18.79
N SER A 112 -7.48 2.72 18.94
CA SER A 112 -7.89 1.77 19.99
C SER A 112 -7.16 0.41 19.80
N PHE A 113 -7.08 -0.07 18.58
CA PHE A 113 -6.33 -1.29 18.26
C PHE A 113 -4.84 -1.16 18.61
N ILE A 114 -4.20 -0.05 18.25
CA ILE A 114 -2.78 0.19 18.55
C ILE A 114 -2.54 0.24 20.06
N ARG A 115 -3.42 0.92 20.82
CA ARG A 115 -3.33 1.00 22.26
C ARG A 115 -3.49 -0.35 22.94
N GLU A 116 -4.48 -1.13 22.51
CA GLU A 116 -4.70 -2.47 23.04
C GLU A 116 -3.52 -3.40 22.75
N ARG A 117 -2.99 -3.33 21.54
CA ARG A 117 -1.81 -4.12 21.16
C ARG A 117 -0.56 -3.70 21.94
N ALA A 118 -0.39 -2.41 22.22
CA ALA A 118 0.70 -1.93 23.06
C ALA A 118 0.55 -2.42 24.51
N ARG A 119 -0.65 -2.38 25.06
CA ARG A 119 -0.94 -2.91 26.40
C ARG A 119 -0.67 -4.41 26.50
N SER A 120 -1.16 -5.19 25.56
CA SER A 120 -0.92 -6.63 25.49
C SER A 120 0.57 -6.96 25.37
N GLY A 121 1.31 -6.25 24.52
CA GLY A 121 2.76 -6.43 24.39
C GLY A 121 3.53 -6.07 25.66
N TRP A 122 3.08 -5.08 26.43
CA TRP A 122 3.66 -4.75 27.74
C TRP A 122 3.39 -5.87 28.78
N MET A 123 2.16 -6.34 28.86
CA MET A 123 1.79 -7.43 29.77
C MET A 123 2.57 -8.72 29.49
N GLN A 124 2.97 -8.95 28.24
CA GLN A 124 3.79 -10.08 27.81
C GLN A 124 5.30 -9.82 27.94
N GLY A 125 5.72 -8.68 28.48
CA GLY A 125 7.12 -8.31 28.61
C GLY A 125 7.85 -7.98 27.29
N GLN A 126 7.12 -7.81 26.19
CA GLN A 126 7.67 -7.53 24.86
C GLN A 126 7.93 -6.02 24.61
N LEU A 127 7.37 -5.15 25.44
CA LEU A 127 7.48 -3.71 25.33
C LEU A 127 7.89 -3.07 26.65
N GLN A 128 8.72 -2.03 26.60
CA GLN A 128 9.04 -1.20 27.74
C GLN A 128 7.93 -0.18 28.02
N ALA A 129 7.82 0.30 29.26
CA ALA A 129 6.81 1.28 29.67
C ALA A 129 6.83 2.57 28.82
N SER A 130 8.02 3.07 28.46
CA SER A 130 8.20 4.22 27.56
C SER A 130 7.60 4.00 26.18
N GLN A 131 7.71 2.79 25.64
CA GLN A 131 7.13 2.43 24.34
C GLN A 131 5.59 2.35 24.39
N VAL A 132 5.05 1.91 25.52
CA VAL A 132 3.59 1.88 25.75
C VAL A 132 3.03 3.29 25.85
N LEU A 133 3.70 4.16 26.61
CA LEU A 133 3.32 5.57 26.73
C LEU A 133 3.33 6.27 25.37
N THR A 134 4.41 6.12 24.61
CA THR A 134 4.52 6.70 23.27
C THR A 134 3.40 6.22 22.32
N ARG A 135 3.06 4.95 22.36
CA ARG A 135 2.02 4.35 21.50
C ARG A 135 0.59 4.62 22.01
N GLY A 136 0.43 4.90 23.30
CA GLY A 136 -0.88 5.11 23.92
C GLY A 136 -1.32 6.57 24.00
N THR A 137 -0.40 7.46 24.36
CA THR A 137 -0.70 8.86 24.72
C THR A 137 -0.55 9.84 23.55
N LEU A 138 0.36 9.55 22.60
CA LEU A 138 0.66 10.46 21.48
C LEU A 138 -0.25 10.29 20.27
N LEU A 139 -1.19 9.33 20.30
CA LEU A 139 -2.11 9.10 19.19
C LEU A 139 -3.41 9.88 19.41
N ASP A 140 -3.45 11.07 18.85
CA ASP A 140 -4.65 11.91 18.80
C ASP A 140 -5.48 11.54 17.55
N PRO A 141 -6.76 11.16 17.69
CA PRO A 141 -7.63 10.88 16.57
C PRO A 141 -7.94 12.12 15.71
N GLU A 142 -7.75 13.32 16.21
CA GLU A 142 -7.99 14.56 15.46
C GLU A 142 -6.74 15.02 14.67
N ALA A 143 -5.54 14.61 15.11
CA ALA A 143 -4.29 14.98 14.45
C ALA A 143 -4.05 14.20 13.14
N LEU A 144 -3.41 14.80 12.15
CA LEU A 144 -2.96 14.11 10.94
C LEU A 144 -2.07 12.92 11.29
N THR A 145 -2.44 11.74 10.81
CA THR A 145 -1.69 10.51 11.05
C THR A 145 -1.11 9.98 9.75
N ILE A 146 0.21 9.89 9.68
CA ILE A 146 0.92 9.34 8.54
C ILE A 146 1.56 8.01 8.94
N GLY A 147 1.19 6.92 8.26
CA GLY A 147 1.72 5.58 8.49
C GLY A 147 2.63 5.12 7.34
N PHE A 148 3.79 4.57 7.69
CA PHE A 148 4.67 3.90 6.74
C PHE A 148 5.02 2.50 7.25
N ALA A 149 4.63 1.47 6.51
CA ALA A 149 4.88 0.08 6.86
C ALA A 149 5.31 -0.70 5.62
N ARG A 150 6.58 -0.58 5.23
CA ARG A 150 7.17 -1.24 4.06
C ARG A 150 8.55 -1.80 4.42
N ARG A 151 8.98 -2.84 3.70
CA ARG A 151 10.37 -3.31 3.79
C ARG A 151 11.33 -2.18 3.40
N PHE A 152 12.45 -2.06 4.10
CA PHE A 152 13.50 -1.11 3.75
C PHE A 152 14.23 -1.61 2.48
N ALA A 153 13.72 -1.17 1.34
CA ALA A 153 14.33 -1.38 0.04
C ALA A 153 14.24 -0.07 -0.76
N THR A 154 15.25 0.24 -1.55
CA THR A 154 15.39 1.52 -2.26
C THR A 154 14.13 1.88 -3.06
N TYR A 155 13.53 0.91 -3.76
CA TYR A 155 12.32 1.14 -4.57
C TYR A 155 11.06 1.46 -3.75
N LYS A 156 11.05 1.18 -2.43
CA LYS A 156 9.94 1.54 -1.52
C LYS A 156 9.94 3.00 -1.12
N ARG A 157 11.04 3.73 -1.40
CA ARG A 157 11.15 5.18 -1.20
C ARG A 157 10.79 5.64 0.20
N ALA A 158 11.29 4.96 1.25
CA ALA A 158 10.99 5.28 2.64
C ALA A 158 11.28 6.74 3.02
N THR A 159 12.31 7.33 2.38
CA THR A 159 12.74 8.72 2.63
C THR A 159 12.00 9.77 1.79
N LEU A 160 11.03 9.37 0.94
CA LEU A 160 10.34 10.31 0.05
C LEU A 160 9.62 11.42 0.82
N LEU A 161 9.06 11.11 1.99
CA LEU A 161 8.38 12.07 2.86
C LEU A 161 9.31 13.24 3.28
N PHE A 162 10.60 12.98 3.40
CA PHE A 162 11.61 13.95 3.85
C PHE A 162 12.31 14.70 2.71
N ARG A 163 11.89 14.47 1.47
CA ARG A 163 12.51 15.09 0.30
C ARG A 163 12.32 16.61 0.25
N ASP A 164 11.15 17.06 0.73
CA ASP A 164 10.79 18.47 0.86
C ASP A 164 10.42 18.75 2.32
N LEU A 165 11.42 19.08 3.12
CA LEU A 165 11.27 19.30 4.56
C LEU A 165 10.45 20.57 4.87
N GLU A 166 10.55 21.59 4.07
CA GLU A 166 9.81 22.83 4.30
C GLU A 166 8.31 22.62 4.07
N ARG A 167 7.95 21.94 3.00
CA ARG A 167 6.56 21.53 2.77
C ARG A 167 6.05 20.58 3.86
N LEU A 168 6.86 19.64 4.31
CA LEU A 168 6.50 18.74 5.40
C LEU A 168 6.22 19.52 6.69
N LYS A 169 7.11 20.46 7.06
CA LYS A 169 6.90 21.33 8.21
C LYS A 169 5.60 22.13 8.12
N GLN A 170 5.32 22.74 6.96
CA GLN A 170 4.07 23.46 6.74
C GLN A 170 2.84 22.57 6.96
N LEU A 171 2.86 21.33 6.45
CA LEU A 171 1.76 20.38 6.63
C LEU A 171 1.58 19.95 8.08
N LEU A 172 2.68 19.81 8.84
CA LEU A 172 2.63 19.38 10.25
C LEU A 172 2.28 20.50 11.23
N HIS A 173 2.53 21.75 10.86
CA HIS A 173 2.26 22.94 11.69
C HIS A 173 1.05 23.75 11.21
N ASN A 174 0.36 23.30 10.17
CA ASN A 174 -0.86 23.94 9.70
C ASN A 174 -2.00 23.59 10.68
N GLN A 175 -2.34 24.56 11.53
CA GLN A 175 -3.46 24.49 12.48
C GLN A 175 -4.75 24.99 11.85
#